data_e4557bfb1239946c220d8ae24f5465a0
#
_entry.id   e4557bfb1239946c220d8ae24f5465a0
#
_cell.length_a   1.000
_cell.length_b   1.000
_cell.length_c   1.000
_cell.angle_alpha   90.00
_cell.angle_beta   90.00
_cell.angle_gamma   90.00
#
_symmetry.space_group_name_H-M   'P 1'
#
loop_
_entity.id
_entity.type
_entity.pdbx_description
1 polymer ?
#
loop_
_entity_poly.entity_id
_entity_poly.type
_entity_poly.pdbx_seq_one_letter_code
_entity_poly.pdbx_strand_id
1 'polypeptide(L)'
;MVSRCLRQDLEFGVVLILGGKETGEVATSPVGTLARIIDWYQGSDGILGITAKGTHQFRLHGMSRQADGLYLGDIELLPDFRRLPLPEEFRPLATLLGSIIDDLGRLYDAIEKHYDDAAWVGCRLAEILPMSPTDKQRCLELRDPVELLQYLRPMLRTFRREKPQ
;
A
#
# COMPACT_ATOMS: atom_id res chain seq x y z
N MET A 1 -2.96 4.92 -20.03
CA MET A 1 -2.88 5.50 -18.67
C MET A 1 -1.47 6.06 -18.40
N VAL A 2 -0.40 5.25 -18.30
CA VAL A 2 0.98 5.65 -17.87
C VAL A 2 1.49 6.89 -18.62
N SER A 3 1.45 6.90 -19.96
CA SER A 3 1.91 8.05 -20.76
C SER A 3 1.14 9.36 -20.49
N ARG A 4 -0.12 9.27 -20.07
CA ARG A 4 -0.92 10.44 -19.67
C ARG A 4 -0.48 10.95 -18.31
N CYS A 5 -0.32 10.04 -17.33
CA CYS A 5 0.16 10.38 -15.99
C CYS A 5 1.54 11.05 -16.03
N LEU A 6 2.49 10.49 -16.81
CA LEU A 6 3.83 11.05 -16.94
C LEU A 6 3.86 12.44 -17.59
N ARG A 7 3.03 12.68 -18.64
CA ARG A 7 3.02 13.98 -19.34
C ARG A 7 2.34 15.09 -18.55
N GLN A 8 1.37 14.75 -17.71
CA GLN A 8 0.51 15.72 -17.03
C GLN A 8 0.70 15.73 -15.52
N ASP A 9 1.68 14.97 -15.01
CA ASP A 9 1.93 14.77 -13.57
C ASP A 9 0.65 14.39 -12.80
N LEU A 10 -0.11 13.43 -13.37
CA LEU A 10 -1.37 12.97 -12.78
C LEU A 10 -1.15 11.73 -11.91
N GLU A 11 -1.98 11.61 -10.90
CA GLU A 11 -2.10 10.41 -10.09
C GLU A 11 -3.08 9.41 -10.74
N PHE A 12 -2.94 8.14 -10.39
CA PHE A 12 -3.86 7.07 -10.77
C PHE A 12 -4.29 6.27 -9.54
N GLY A 13 -5.50 5.74 -9.57
CA GLY A 13 -6.04 4.92 -8.49
C GLY A 13 -5.59 3.47 -8.60
N VAL A 14 -5.23 2.86 -7.46
CA VAL A 14 -4.96 1.43 -7.32
C VAL A 14 -5.99 0.86 -6.36
N VAL A 15 -6.73 -0.16 -6.81
CA VAL A 15 -7.77 -0.86 -6.03
C VAL A 15 -7.59 -2.37 -6.14
N LEU A 16 -7.98 -3.10 -5.10
CA LEU A 16 -8.00 -4.56 -5.15
C LEU A 16 -9.17 -5.05 -6.01
N ILE A 17 -8.90 -5.90 -6.99
CA ILE A 17 -9.90 -6.62 -7.76
C ILE A 17 -10.39 -7.81 -6.95
N LEU A 18 -11.68 -7.85 -6.66
CA LEU A 18 -12.35 -8.93 -5.92
C LEU A 18 -12.90 -10.02 -6.86
N GLY A 19 -13.20 -9.63 -8.10
CA GLY A 19 -13.71 -10.55 -9.13
C GLY A 19 -13.69 -9.92 -10.51
N GLY A 20 -13.72 -10.77 -11.55
CA GLY A 20 -13.56 -10.32 -12.93
C GLY A 20 -12.10 -10.32 -13.41
N LYS A 21 -11.84 -9.56 -14.47
CA LYS A 21 -10.50 -9.40 -15.06
C LYS A 21 -10.24 -7.92 -15.33
N GLU A 22 -8.97 -7.49 -15.31
CA GLU A 22 -8.58 -6.09 -15.60
C GLU A 22 -9.13 -5.54 -16.92
N THR A 23 -9.35 -6.39 -17.91
CA THR A 23 -9.84 -6.01 -19.24
C THR A 23 -11.33 -6.19 -19.45
N GLY A 24 -12.09 -6.58 -18.41
CA GLY A 24 -13.54 -6.86 -18.46
C GLY A 24 -14.34 -6.14 -17.40
N GLU A 25 -15.51 -6.66 -17.07
CA GLU A 25 -16.23 -6.20 -15.87
C GLU A 25 -15.46 -6.62 -14.62
N VAL A 26 -15.27 -5.67 -13.73
CA VAL A 26 -14.50 -5.87 -12.48
C VAL A 26 -15.36 -5.50 -11.28
N ALA A 27 -15.27 -6.31 -10.25
CA ALA A 27 -15.70 -5.96 -8.89
C ALA A 27 -14.44 -5.60 -8.09
N THR A 28 -14.43 -4.45 -7.47
CA THR A 28 -13.27 -3.94 -6.73
C THR A 28 -13.62 -3.67 -5.27
N SER A 29 -12.60 -3.61 -4.43
CA SER A 29 -12.74 -3.08 -3.09
C SER A 29 -13.10 -1.59 -3.13
N PRO A 30 -13.92 -1.10 -2.18
CA PRO A 30 -14.34 0.30 -2.14
C PRO A 30 -13.24 1.25 -1.65
N VAL A 31 -12.14 0.75 -1.11
CA VAL A 31 -11.01 1.57 -0.63
C VAL A 31 -9.78 1.26 -1.46
N GLY A 32 -9.15 2.31 -1.94
CA GLY A 32 -7.92 2.24 -2.73
C GLY A 32 -6.90 3.30 -2.33
N THR A 33 -5.81 3.36 -3.09
CA THR A 33 -4.73 4.33 -2.91
C THR A 33 -4.44 5.04 -4.23
N LEU A 34 -4.38 6.37 -4.20
CA LEU A 34 -3.81 7.16 -5.29
C LEU A 34 -2.30 6.96 -5.30
N ALA A 35 -1.75 6.86 -6.49
CA ALA A 35 -0.33 6.68 -6.69
C ALA A 35 0.19 7.63 -7.77
N ARG A 36 1.41 8.13 -7.58
CA ARG A 36 2.15 8.94 -8.55
C ARG A 36 3.33 8.16 -9.07
N ILE A 37 3.56 8.22 -10.38
CA ILE A 37 4.75 7.62 -11.00
C ILE A 37 5.94 8.51 -10.67
N ILE A 38 6.95 7.95 -9.99
CA ILE A 38 8.17 8.66 -9.58
C ILE A 38 9.39 8.27 -10.43
N ASP A 39 9.33 7.12 -11.10
CA ASP A 39 10.38 6.64 -12.01
C ASP A 39 9.79 5.65 -13.02
N TRP A 40 10.48 5.46 -14.13
CA TRP A 40 10.10 4.47 -15.13
C TRP A 40 11.35 3.92 -15.85
N TYR A 41 11.26 2.69 -16.31
CA TYR A 41 12.31 2.04 -17.08
C TYR A 41 11.71 1.16 -18.16
N GLN A 42 12.46 0.93 -19.22
CA GLN A 42 12.11 -0.02 -20.26
C GLN A 42 12.89 -1.31 -20.04
N GLY A 43 12.18 -2.41 -19.81
CA GLY A 43 12.78 -3.73 -19.71
C GLY A 43 13.38 -4.20 -21.04
N SER A 44 14.30 -5.17 -20.97
CA SER A 44 14.93 -5.77 -22.16
C SER A 44 13.93 -6.49 -23.08
N ASP A 45 12.76 -6.84 -22.55
CA ASP A 45 11.61 -7.45 -23.26
C ASP A 45 10.66 -6.41 -23.88
N GLY A 46 10.99 -5.12 -23.79
CA GLY A 46 10.16 -4.02 -24.26
C GLY A 46 9.01 -3.65 -23.32
N ILE A 47 8.86 -4.31 -22.18
CA ILE A 47 7.85 -4.00 -21.19
C ILE A 47 8.25 -2.73 -20.43
N LEU A 48 7.27 -1.80 -20.29
CA LEU A 48 7.45 -0.59 -19.49
C LEU A 48 7.26 -0.91 -18.01
N GLY A 49 8.34 -0.79 -17.23
CA GLY A 49 8.29 -0.82 -15.78
C GLY A 49 8.10 0.58 -15.21
N ILE A 50 7.36 0.70 -14.12
CA ILE A 50 7.18 1.96 -13.41
C ILE A 50 7.46 1.75 -11.92
N THR A 51 8.02 2.79 -11.28
CA THR A 51 8.04 2.92 -9.82
C THR A 51 6.98 3.94 -9.44
N ALA A 52 6.04 3.52 -8.61
CA ALA A 52 4.96 4.38 -8.15
C ALA A 52 5.01 4.55 -6.64
N LYS A 53 4.70 5.75 -6.17
CA LYS A 53 4.58 6.08 -4.75
C LYS A 53 3.12 6.36 -4.42
N GLY A 54 2.59 5.69 -3.38
CA GLY A 54 1.27 5.98 -2.83
C GLY A 54 1.23 7.38 -2.23
N THR A 55 0.14 8.10 -2.45
CA THR A 55 -0.05 9.48 -1.98
C THR A 55 -1.19 9.56 -0.97
N HIS A 56 -2.44 9.32 -1.39
CA HIS A 56 -3.62 9.44 -0.55
C HIS A 56 -4.48 8.19 -0.65
N GLN A 57 -5.16 7.85 0.42
CA GLN A 57 -6.21 6.85 0.38
C GLN A 57 -7.51 7.48 -0.11
N PHE A 58 -8.32 6.69 -0.80
CA PHE A 58 -9.63 7.13 -1.27
C PHE A 58 -10.70 6.07 -1.09
N ARG A 59 -11.95 6.51 -1.03
CA ARG A 59 -13.14 5.68 -1.18
C ARG A 59 -13.66 5.81 -2.60
N LEU A 60 -13.91 4.67 -3.24
CA LEU A 60 -14.50 4.59 -4.57
C LEU A 60 -16.01 4.49 -4.46
N HIS A 61 -16.74 5.43 -5.05
CA HIS A 61 -18.21 5.47 -5.08
C HIS A 61 -18.78 4.85 -6.35
N GLY A 62 -18.07 4.96 -7.45
CA GLY A 62 -18.48 4.41 -8.73
C GLY A 62 -17.36 4.36 -9.74
N MET A 63 -17.53 3.53 -10.77
CA MET A 63 -16.58 3.43 -11.88
C MET A 63 -17.33 3.43 -13.20
N SER A 64 -16.73 4.05 -14.21
CA SER A 64 -17.12 3.98 -15.61
C SER A 64 -15.97 3.56 -16.48
N ARG A 65 -16.23 2.75 -17.51
CA ARG A 65 -15.20 2.31 -18.45
C ARG A 65 -15.21 3.20 -19.69
N GLN A 66 -14.07 3.75 -20.04
CA GLN A 66 -13.89 4.53 -21.27
C GLN A 66 -13.78 3.62 -22.50
N ALA A 67 -13.92 4.20 -23.69
CA ALA A 67 -13.79 3.48 -24.96
C ALA A 67 -12.39 2.86 -25.17
N ASP A 68 -11.35 3.46 -24.60
CA ASP A 68 -9.97 2.95 -24.60
C ASP A 68 -9.73 1.84 -23.55
N GLY A 69 -10.78 1.43 -22.81
CA GLY A 69 -10.73 0.40 -21.79
C GLY A 69 -10.28 0.87 -20.41
N LEU A 70 -9.87 2.14 -20.26
CA LEU A 70 -9.49 2.71 -18.98
C LEU A 70 -10.72 2.92 -18.08
N TYR A 71 -10.61 2.56 -16.80
CA TYR A 71 -11.62 2.88 -15.81
C TYR A 71 -11.39 4.28 -15.24
N LEU A 72 -12.47 5.04 -15.12
CA LEU A 72 -12.54 6.29 -14.36
C LEU A 72 -13.35 6.04 -13.10
N GLY A 73 -12.82 6.43 -11.95
CA GLY A 73 -13.48 6.32 -10.65
C GLY A 73 -13.97 7.66 -10.16
N ASP A 74 -15.19 7.67 -9.60
CA ASP A 74 -15.67 8.74 -8.74
C ASP A 74 -15.21 8.45 -7.32
N ILE A 75 -14.38 9.32 -6.76
CA ILE A 75 -13.65 9.07 -5.52
C ILE A 75 -13.82 10.20 -4.50
N GLU A 76 -13.79 9.82 -3.23
CA GLU A 76 -13.67 10.69 -2.08
C GLU A 76 -12.31 10.45 -1.42
N LEU A 77 -11.51 11.51 -1.24
CA LEU A 77 -10.25 11.38 -0.50
C LEU A 77 -10.53 11.09 0.97
N LEU A 78 -9.87 10.08 1.51
CA LEU A 78 -9.92 9.78 2.92
C LEU A 78 -8.90 10.64 3.69
N PRO A 79 -9.22 11.07 4.93
CA PRO A 79 -8.26 11.78 5.75
C PRO A 79 -6.98 10.95 5.96
N ASP A 80 -5.84 11.61 6.04
CA ASP A 80 -4.59 10.94 6.41
C ASP A 80 -4.69 10.33 7.81
N PHE A 81 -3.87 9.31 8.07
CA PHE A 81 -3.76 8.76 9.40
C PHE A 81 -3.30 9.84 10.38
N ARG A 82 -4.00 9.92 11.51
CA ARG A 82 -3.54 10.77 12.61
C ARG A 82 -2.26 10.18 13.18
N ARG A 83 -1.22 11.00 13.29
CA ARG A 83 -0.01 10.62 14.01
C ARG A 83 -0.36 10.35 15.47
N LEU A 84 0.02 9.17 15.96
CA LEU A 84 -0.18 8.74 17.33
C LEU A 84 1.12 8.17 17.86
N PRO A 85 1.54 8.55 19.08
CA PRO A 85 2.67 7.91 19.72
C PRO A 85 2.50 6.39 19.75
N LEU A 86 3.56 5.66 19.45
CA LEU A 86 3.54 4.20 19.47
C LEU A 86 3.35 3.70 20.93
N PRO A 87 2.25 2.97 21.24
CA PRO A 87 2.07 2.41 22.58
C PRO A 87 3.21 1.44 22.93
N GLU A 88 3.59 1.43 24.20
CA GLU A 88 4.71 0.64 24.73
C GLU A 88 4.63 -0.85 24.37
N GLU A 89 3.43 -1.41 24.41
CA GLU A 89 3.17 -2.81 24.06
C GLU A 89 3.52 -3.19 22.61
N PHE A 90 3.61 -2.21 21.71
CA PHE A 90 3.96 -2.39 20.28
C PHE A 90 5.41 -2.04 19.95
N ARG A 91 6.22 -1.59 20.90
CA ARG A 91 7.67 -1.36 20.68
C ARG A 91 8.41 -2.55 20.07
N PRO A 92 8.11 -3.81 20.44
CA PRO A 92 8.74 -4.95 19.79
C PRO A 92 8.45 -5.04 18.28
N LEU A 93 7.30 -4.49 17.80
CA LEU A 93 6.97 -4.44 16.38
C LEU A 93 7.82 -3.41 15.65
N ALA A 94 8.05 -2.24 16.27
CA ALA A 94 8.93 -1.22 15.70
C ALA A 94 10.39 -1.70 15.62
N THR A 95 10.88 -2.40 16.65
CA THR A 95 12.22 -3.00 16.64
C THR A 95 12.35 -4.04 15.52
N LEU A 96 11.35 -4.91 15.36
CA LEU A 96 11.34 -5.89 14.27
C LEU A 96 11.31 -5.21 12.90
N LEU A 97 10.47 -4.18 12.74
CA LEU A 97 10.40 -3.39 11.52
C LEU A 97 11.75 -2.76 11.17
N GLY A 98 12.45 -2.22 12.18
CA GLY A 98 13.81 -1.67 12.00
C GLY A 98 14.77 -2.71 11.42
N SER A 99 14.82 -3.91 12.01
CA SER A 99 15.66 -4.99 11.49
C SER A 99 15.30 -5.41 10.07
N ILE A 100 14.00 -5.45 9.73
CA ILE A 100 13.55 -5.79 8.37
C ILE A 100 13.97 -4.70 7.37
N ILE A 101 13.81 -3.43 7.73
CA ILE A 101 14.19 -2.29 6.87
C ILE A 101 15.70 -2.28 6.63
N ASP A 102 16.50 -2.57 7.66
CA ASP A 102 17.96 -2.67 7.55
C ASP A 102 18.38 -3.81 6.60
N ASP A 103 17.69 -4.95 6.64
CA ASP A 103 17.90 -6.08 5.73
C ASP A 103 17.50 -5.75 4.28
N LEU A 104 16.47 -4.92 4.07
CA LEU A 104 15.99 -4.48 2.75
C LEU A 104 16.89 -3.39 2.13
N GLY A 105 17.72 -2.74 2.91
CA GLY A 105 18.73 -1.77 2.48
C GLY A 105 18.17 -0.64 1.61
N ARG A 106 18.78 -0.44 0.45
CA ARG A 106 18.55 0.73 -0.43
C ARG A 106 17.10 1.05 -0.78
N LEU A 107 16.19 0.07 -0.69
CA LEU A 107 14.76 0.29 -0.99
C LEU A 107 14.11 1.31 -0.01
N TYR A 108 14.66 1.43 1.19
CA TYR A 108 14.12 2.28 2.25
C TYR A 108 15.03 3.43 2.67
N ASP A 109 16.20 3.64 2.00
CA ASP A 109 17.15 4.68 2.37
C ASP A 109 16.56 6.09 2.25
N ALA A 110 15.75 6.34 1.24
CA ALA A 110 15.14 7.64 0.97
C ALA A 110 13.86 7.92 1.79
N ILE A 111 13.43 6.96 2.63
CA ILE A 111 12.20 7.09 3.41
C ILE A 111 12.53 7.56 4.82
N GLU A 112 11.94 8.68 5.23
CA GLU A 112 12.01 9.15 6.62
C GLU A 112 11.37 8.14 7.57
N LYS A 113 12.09 7.79 8.63
CA LYS A 113 11.72 6.70 9.55
C LYS A 113 11.10 7.27 10.82
N HIS A 114 9.88 6.86 11.14
CA HIS A 114 9.10 7.31 12.31
C HIS A 114 8.71 6.10 13.18
N TYR A 115 9.69 5.46 13.80
CA TYR A 115 9.47 4.25 14.62
C TYR A 115 8.69 4.53 15.92
N ASP A 116 8.50 5.78 16.28
CA ASP A 116 7.71 6.27 17.40
C ASP A 116 6.25 6.57 17.05
N ASP A 117 5.87 6.48 15.77
CA ASP A 117 4.52 6.73 15.26
C ASP A 117 3.80 5.41 14.96
N ALA A 118 2.68 5.15 15.65
CA ALA A 118 1.88 3.95 15.50
C ALA A 118 1.36 3.77 14.05
N ALA A 119 0.94 4.85 13.40
CA ALA A 119 0.44 4.80 12.02
C ALA A 119 1.56 4.42 11.05
N TRP A 120 2.73 5.04 11.18
CA TRP A 120 3.86 4.74 10.31
C TRP A 120 4.34 3.30 10.48
N VAL A 121 4.49 2.82 11.72
CA VAL A 121 4.91 1.43 12.01
C VAL A 121 3.90 0.43 11.46
N GLY A 122 2.61 0.66 11.67
CA GLY A 122 1.54 -0.20 11.18
C GLY A 122 1.52 -0.28 9.66
N CYS A 123 1.55 0.85 8.96
CA CYS A 123 1.54 0.91 7.50
C CYS A 123 2.79 0.27 6.87
N ARG A 124 3.98 0.50 7.44
CA ARG A 124 5.22 -0.12 6.94
C ARG A 124 5.23 -1.63 7.12
N LEU A 125 4.75 -2.13 8.27
CA LEU A 125 4.59 -3.58 8.47
C LEU A 125 3.58 -4.18 7.47
N ALA A 126 2.42 -3.55 7.27
CA ALA A 126 1.41 -4.02 6.31
C ALA A 126 1.95 -4.06 4.87
N GLU A 127 2.82 -3.11 4.48
CA GLU A 127 3.46 -3.08 3.17
C GLU A 127 4.46 -4.22 2.99
N ILE A 128 5.35 -4.41 3.96
CA ILE A 128 6.51 -5.30 3.86
C ILE A 128 6.12 -6.77 4.07
N LEU A 129 5.16 -7.04 4.94
CA LEU A 129 4.80 -8.41 5.29
C LEU A 129 4.20 -9.16 4.08
N PRO A 130 4.58 -10.44 3.87
CA PRO A 130 4.03 -11.28 2.82
C PRO A 130 2.63 -11.80 3.22
N MET A 131 1.67 -10.90 3.23
CA MET A 131 0.26 -11.18 3.53
C MET A 131 -0.55 -11.41 2.25
N SER A 132 -1.70 -12.06 2.40
CA SER A 132 -2.67 -12.16 1.30
C SER A 132 -3.14 -10.78 0.84
N PRO A 133 -3.54 -10.60 -0.44
CA PRO A 133 -4.14 -9.34 -0.89
C PRO A 133 -5.36 -8.92 -0.05
N THR A 134 -6.15 -9.88 0.42
CA THR A 134 -7.31 -9.62 1.28
C THR A 134 -6.88 -9.06 2.65
N ASP A 135 -5.83 -9.62 3.25
CA ASP A 135 -5.32 -9.10 4.54
C ASP A 135 -4.70 -7.71 4.36
N LYS A 136 -3.97 -7.47 3.27
CA LYS A 136 -3.45 -6.13 2.94
C LYS A 136 -4.58 -5.12 2.74
N GLN A 137 -5.65 -5.54 2.06
CA GLN A 137 -6.85 -4.71 1.91
C GLN A 137 -7.50 -4.40 3.26
N ARG A 138 -7.60 -5.39 4.14
CA ARG A 138 -8.11 -5.16 5.49
C ARG A 138 -7.25 -4.15 6.26
N CYS A 139 -5.92 -4.25 6.17
CA CYS A 139 -5.02 -3.26 6.76
C CYS A 139 -5.26 -1.84 6.19
N LEU A 140 -5.51 -1.73 4.88
CA LEU A 140 -5.80 -0.45 4.23
C LEU A 140 -7.11 0.17 4.71
N GLU A 141 -8.12 -0.65 5.06
CA GLU A 141 -9.44 -0.20 5.51
C GLU A 141 -9.49 0.17 7.00
N LEU A 142 -8.56 -0.34 7.81
CA LEU A 142 -8.43 0.03 9.22
C LEU A 142 -7.95 1.47 9.34
N ARG A 143 -8.77 2.32 10.00
CA ARG A 143 -8.49 3.77 10.13
C ARG A 143 -7.87 4.14 11.47
N ASP A 144 -7.88 3.25 12.44
CA ASP A 144 -7.21 3.44 13.73
C ASP A 144 -5.83 2.75 13.71
N PRO A 145 -4.73 3.49 13.95
CA PRO A 145 -3.39 2.92 13.94
C PRO A 145 -3.17 1.83 14.99
N VAL A 146 -3.85 1.91 16.13
CA VAL A 146 -3.74 0.90 17.19
C VAL A 146 -4.45 -0.38 16.79
N GLU A 147 -5.65 -0.28 16.20
CA GLU A 147 -6.36 -1.42 15.63
C GLU A 147 -5.55 -2.10 14.52
N LEU A 148 -4.88 -1.33 13.67
CA LEU A 148 -3.98 -1.87 12.64
C LEU A 148 -2.82 -2.67 13.27
N LEU A 149 -2.16 -2.14 14.29
CA LEU A 149 -1.09 -2.85 15.00
C LEU A 149 -1.58 -4.11 15.72
N GLN A 150 -2.78 -4.06 16.32
CA GLN A 150 -3.42 -5.23 16.93
C GLN A 150 -3.72 -6.32 15.90
N TYR A 151 -4.20 -5.94 14.72
CA TYR A 151 -4.46 -6.86 13.61
C TYR A 151 -3.18 -7.52 13.08
N LEU A 152 -2.09 -6.78 12.97
CA LEU A 152 -0.79 -7.28 12.47
C LEU A 152 -0.04 -8.16 13.48
N ARG A 153 -0.23 -7.91 14.77
CA ARG A 153 0.52 -8.61 15.87
C ARG A 153 0.48 -10.13 15.81
N PRO A 154 -0.65 -10.81 15.60
CA PRO A 154 -0.69 -12.28 15.50
C PRO A 154 0.00 -12.79 14.23
N MET A 155 -0.09 -12.08 13.11
CA MET A 155 0.53 -12.48 11.84
C MET A 155 2.05 -12.55 11.98
N LEU A 156 2.67 -11.59 12.67
CA LEU A 156 4.12 -11.55 12.90
C LEU A 156 4.64 -12.72 13.74
N ARG A 157 3.81 -13.28 14.64
CA ARG A 157 4.18 -14.47 15.42
C ARG A 157 4.31 -15.71 14.54
N THR A 158 3.51 -15.80 13.49
CA THR A 158 3.56 -16.92 12.53
C THR A 158 4.82 -16.83 11.66
N PHE A 159 5.18 -15.63 11.18
CA PHE A 159 6.39 -15.42 10.38
C PHE A 159 7.69 -15.72 11.10
N ARG A 160 7.76 -15.47 12.41
CA ARG A 160 8.95 -15.83 13.22
C ARG A 160 9.16 -17.35 13.33
N ARG A 161 8.11 -18.15 13.20
CA ARG A 161 8.19 -19.62 13.30
C ARG A 161 8.58 -20.30 11.98
N GLU A 162 8.41 -19.60 10.85
CA GLU A 162 8.68 -20.15 9.51
C GLU A 162 10.07 -19.83 8.96
N LYS A 163 10.89 -19.01 9.63
CA LYS A 163 12.33 -18.90 9.33
C LYS A 163 13.08 -20.01 10.07
N PRO A 164 13.52 -21.12 9.41
CA PRO A 164 14.50 -22.02 10.00
C PRO A 164 15.82 -21.27 10.18
N GLN A 165 16.49 -21.59 11.27
CA GLN A 165 17.88 -21.17 11.54
C GLN A 165 18.83 -21.62 10.46
#